data_c7f50d3f72bb6754e06afbabbe8ae45f
#
_entry.id   c7f50d3f72bb6754e06afbabbe8ae45f
#
_cell.length_a   1.000
_cell.length_b   1.000
_cell.length_c   1.000
_cell.angle_alpha   90.00
_cell.angle_beta   90.00
_cell.angle_gamma   90.00
#
_symmetry.space_group_name_H-M   'P 1'
#
loop_
_entity.id
_entity.type
_entity.pdbx_description
1 polymer ?
#
loop_
_entity_poly.entity_id
_entity_poly.type
_entity_poly.pdbx_seq_one_letter_code
_entity_poly.pdbx_strand_id
1 'polypeptide(L)'
;HAGGKFGDGGYSVSGGLHGVGISVVNALSSRVEVEVKRDGFIWTQQYKLGVPTAPVAKGAATTETGTTIQFWPSPDIFETTDFSFEVLSTRFREMAFLNRGLILSLTDLRPGHVDEKGEPLSVRYQFLGGITDFVKHLNSTRGELHKSVIALEAEDKKARISLEVS
;
A
#
# COMPACT_ATOMS: atom_id res chain seq x y z
N HIS A 1 7.34 -11.33 9.07
CA HIS A 1 8.18 -10.43 8.27
C HIS A 1 7.97 -10.71 6.78
N ALA A 2 8.04 -9.66 5.96
CA ALA A 2 7.96 -9.78 4.50
C ALA A 2 9.34 -10.27 3.93
N GLY A 3 9.70 -11.52 4.26
CA GLY A 3 11.01 -12.10 3.92
C GLY A 3 11.30 -12.25 2.43
N GLY A 4 10.27 -12.26 1.56
CA GLY A 4 10.43 -12.32 0.11
C GLY A 4 11.19 -11.13 -0.50
N LYS A 5 11.38 -10.04 0.25
CA LYS A 5 12.18 -8.87 -0.18
C LYS A 5 13.68 -9.11 -0.14
N PHE A 6 14.13 -10.12 0.58
CA PHE A 6 15.54 -10.42 0.82
C PHE A 6 16.04 -11.65 0.04
N GLY A 7 15.17 -12.28 -0.80
CA GLY A 7 15.51 -13.43 -1.61
C GLY A 7 15.86 -13.07 -3.05
N ASP A 8 16.68 -13.88 -3.71
CA ASP A 8 17.04 -13.71 -5.12
C ASP A 8 15.81 -13.93 -6.03
N GLY A 9 15.17 -12.85 -6.47
CA GLY A 9 14.18 -12.86 -7.55
C GLY A 9 12.73 -12.50 -7.20
N GLY A 10 12.44 -12.05 -5.97
CA GLY A 10 11.07 -11.71 -5.58
C GLY A 10 10.60 -10.29 -5.93
N TYR A 11 11.49 -9.30 -5.81
CA TYR A 11 11.16 -7.88 -6.02
C TYR A 11 12.33 -7.12 -6.61
N SER A 12 12.12 -6.46 -7.74
CA SER A 12 13.10 -5.56 -8.34
C SER A 12 13.11 -4.18 -7.67
N VAL A 13 11.94 -3.73 -7.18
CA VAL A 13 11.76 -2.47 -6.45
C VAL A 13 10.83 -2.72 -5.26
N SER A 14 11.13 -2.15 -4.11
CA SER A 14 10.31 -2.27 -2.90
C SER A 14 10.21 -0.91 -2.21
N GLY A 15 8.98 -0.42 -2.00
CA GLY A 15 8.70 0.83 -1.27
C GLY A 15 9.02 0.79 0.23
N GLY A 16 9.50 -0.34 0.76
CA GLY A 16 9.88 -0.49 2.16
C GLY A 16 11.25 -1.16 2.30
N LEU A 17 12.09 -0.62 3.19
CA LEU A 17 13.50 -1.03 3.32
C LEU A 17 13.71 -2.23 4.25
N HIS A 18 12.86 -2.44 5.25
CA HIS A 18 13.16 -3.37 6.37
C HIS A 18 12.26 -4.62 6.41
N GLY A 19 11.22 -4.72 5.57
CA GLY A 19 10.30 -5.86 5.55
C GLY A 19 9.48 -6.06 6.84
N VAL A 20 9.44 -5.06 7.73
CA VAL A 20 8.81 -5.16 9.06
C VAL A 20 7.43 -4.52 9.14
N GLY A 21 6.99 -3.75 8.14
CA GLY A 21 5.74 -2.99 8.20
C GLY A 21 4.53 -3.84 8.57
N ILE A 22 4.33 -4.98 7.89
CA ILE A 22 3.19 -5.87 8.19
C ILE A 22 3.32 -6.52 9.58
N SER A 23 4.53 -6.77 10.07
CA SER A 23 4.75 -7.32 11.41
C SER A 23 4.38 -6.31 12.49
N VAL A 24 4.65 -5.02 12.26
CA VAL A 24 4.25 -3.92 13.15
C VAL A 24 2.73 -3.79 13.15
N VAL A 25 2.07 -3.78 11.99
CA VAL A 25 0.60 -3.77 11.90
C VAL A 25 0.01 -4.93 12.70
N ASN A 26 0.57 -6.14 12.55
CA ASN A 26 0.10 -7.32 13.27
C ASN A 26 0.28 -7.19 14.79
N ALA A 27 1.44 -6.72 15.25
CA ALA A 27 1.72 -6.54 16.68
C ALA A 27 0.82 -5.49 17.36
N LEU A 28 0.43 -4.44 16.61
CA LEU A 28 -0.40 -3.33 17.10
C LEU A 28 -1.90 -3.54 16.88
N SER A 29 -2.31 -4.71 16.37
CA SER A 29 -3.71 -5.03 16.10
C SER A 29 -4.26 -6.02 17.12
N SER A 30 -5.47 -5.77 17.59
CA SER A 30 -6.22 -6.73 18.42
C SER A 30 -6.53 -8.02 17.65
N ARG A 31 -6.68 -7.92 16.31
CA ARG A 31 -6.92 -9.04 15.39
C ARG A 31 -6.36 -8.72 14.01
N VAL A 32 -5.78 -9.71 13.36
CA VAL A 32 -5.42 -9.66 11.93
C VAL A 32 -5.89 -10.95 11.27
N GLU A 33 -6.47 -10.82 10.08
CA GLU A 33 -6.83 -11.93 9.21
C GLU A 33 -6.11 -11.78 7.89
N VAL A 34 -5.54 -12.87 7.43
CA VAL A 34 -4.80 -12.92 6.16
C VAL A 34 -5.40 -14.02 5.31
N GLU A 35 -5.70 -13.67 4.05
CA GLU A 35 -6.03 -14.61 2.99
C GLU A 35 -5.03 -14.43 1.85
N VAL A 36 -4.43 -15.53 1.41
CA VAL A 36 -3.50 -15.55 0.28
C VAL A 36 -3.99 -16.55 -0.75
N LYS A 37 -4.23 -16.09 -1.97
CA LYS A 37 -4.53 -16.92 -3.13
C LYS A 37 -3.24 -17.19 -3.88
N ARG A 38 -2.71 -18.40 -3.73
CA ARG A 38 -1.42 -18.79 -4.30
C ARG A 38 -1.33 -20.30 -4.50
N ASP A 39 -0.57 -20.71 -5.51
CA ASP A 39 -0.28 -22.12 -5.83
C ASP A 39 -1.54 -22.97 -5.98
N GLY A 40 -2.60 -22.37 -6.58
CA GLY A 40 -3.87 -23.05 -6.86
C GLY A 40 -4.83 -23.17 -5.69
N PHE A 41 -4.52 -22.56 -4.53
CA PHE A 41 -5.33 -22.65 -3.32
C PHE A 41 -5.44 -21.31 -2.59
N ILE A 42 -6.49 -21.23 -1.77
CA ILE A 42 -6.67 -20.15 -0.79
C ILE A 42 -6.03 -20.60 0.53
N TRP A 43 -5.15 -19.77 1.06
CA TRP A 43 -4.50 -19.98 2.35
C TRP A 43 -4.97 -18.93 3.33
N THR A 44 -5.31 -19.32 4.55
CA THR A 44 -5.80 -18.39 5.58
C THR A 44 -5.01 -18.52 6.88
N GLN A 45 -4.85 -17.39 7.55
CA GLN A 45 -4.23 -17.31 8.86
C GLN A 45 -4.86 -16.19 9.69
N GLN A 46 -5.02 -16.38 10.98
CA GLN A 46 -5.49 -15.37 11.92
C GLN A 46 -4.46 -15.14 13.02
N TYR A 47 -4.41 -13.89 13.50
CA TYR A 47 -3.52 -13.46 14.56
C TYR A 47 -4.28 -12.63 15.58
N LYS A 48 -3.81 -12.67 16.82
CA LYS A 48 -4.23 -11.81 17.93
C LYS A 48 -3.00 -11.23 18.58
N LEU A 49 -2.88 -9.90 18.60
CA LEU A 49 -1.73 -9.18 19.17
C LEU A 49 -0.37 -9.75 18.69
N GLY A 50 -0.24 -9.98 17.38
CA GLY A 50 0.97 -10.50 16.78
C GLY A 50 1.17 -12.00 16.83
N VAL A 51 0.35 -12.73 17.61
CA VAL A 51 0.47 -14.18 17.82
C VAL A 51 -0.52 -14.93 16.93
N PRO A 52 -0.09 -15.94 16.14
CA PRO A 52 -1.01 -16.76 15.36
C PRO A 52 -1.95 -17.54 16.28
N THR A 53 -3.24 -17.56 15.97
CA THR A 53 -4.27 -18.26 16.77
C THR A 53 -4.40 -19.74 16.41
N ALA A 54 -3.95 -20.10 15.20
CA ALA A 54 -3.95 -21.47 14.68
C ALA A 54 -2.86 -21.61 13.60
N PRO A 55 -2.47 -22.83 13.19
CA PRO A 55 -1.63 -23.04 12.00
C PRO A 55 -2.30 -22.49 10.74
N VAL A 56 -1.48 -22.23 9.70
CA VAL A 56 -1.97 -21.84 8.36
C VAL A 56 -2.93 -22.91 7.84
N ALA A 57 -4.12 -22.50 7.43
CA ALA A 57 -5.14 -23.39 6.89
C ALA A 57 -5.15 -23.33 5.37
N LYS A 58 -5.19 -24.50 4.73
CA LYS A 58 -5.41 -24.66 3.29
C LYS A 58 -6.91 -24.76 3.04
N GLY A 59 -7.44 -23.83 2.23
CA GLY A 59 -8.84 -23.77 1.84
C GLY A 59 -9.13 -24.27 0.43
N ALA A 60 -10.13 -23.69 -0.21
CA ALA A 60 -10.62 -24.07 -1.53
C ALA A 60 -9.56 -23.87 -2.64
N ALA A 61 -9.71 -24.60 -3.73
CA ALA A 61 -8.94 -24.38 -4.95
C ALA A 61 -9.35 -23.05 -5.60
N THR A 62 -8.37 -22.36 -6.20
CA THR A 62 -8.59 -21.10 -6.93
C THR A 62 -7.58 -20.96 -8.06
N THR A 63 -7.99 -20.32 -9.14
CA THR A 63 -7.10 -19.90 -10.24
C THR A 63 -6.62 -18.45 -10.08
N GLU A 64 -7.17 -17.72 -9.10
CA GLU A 64 -6.80 -16.34 -8.83
C GLU A 64 -5.52 -16.27 -8.01
N THR A 65 -4.86 -15.12 -8.09
CA THR A 65 -3.72 -14.76 -7.25
C THR A 65 -4.00 -13.45 -6.53
N GLY A 66 -3.51 -13.31 -5.31
CA GLY A 66 -3.68 -12.08 -4.55
C GLY A 66 -3.56 -12.29 -3.05
N THR A 67 -3.58 -11.18 -2.32
CA THR A 67 -3.52 -11.18 -0.87
C THR A 67 -4.56 -10.20 -0.32
N THR A 68 -5.35 -10.66 0.64
CA THR A 68 -6.25 -9.83 1.44
C THR A 68 -5.75 -9.79 2.87
N ILE A 69 -5.67 -8.61 3.44
CA ILE A 69 -5.31 -8.41 4.85
C ILE A 69 -6.40 -7.55 5.49
N GLN A 70 -7.02 -8.10 6.51
CA GLN A 70 -7.92 -7.37 7.40
C GLN A 70 -7.25 -7.19 8.75
N PHE A 71 -7.34 -5.99 9.33
CA PHE A 71 -6.78 -5.74 10.64
C PHE A 71 -7.67 -4.77 11.45
N TRP A 72 -7.64 -4.96 12.75
CA TRP A 72 -8.36 -4.15 13.73
C TRP A 72 -7.31 -3.57 14.68
N PRO A 73 -7.02 -2.26 14.61
CA PRO A 73 -6.10 -1.61 15.55
C PRO A 73 -6.53 -1.87 16.99
N SER A 74 -5.56 -2.07 17.88
CA SER A 74 -5.88 -2.31 19.29
C SER A 74 -6.27 -1.03 20.01
N PRO A 75 -7.47 -0.94 20.62
CA PRO A 75 -7.85 0.22 21.43
C PRO A 75 -7.05 0.33 22.74
N ASP A 76 -6.36 -0.74 23.14
CA ASP A 76 -5.46 -0.71 24.30
C ASP A 76 -4.12 -0.04 24.00
N ILE A 77 -3.80 0.17 22.72
CA ILE A 77 -2.53 0.75 22.24
C ILE A 77 -2.75 2.14 21.67
N PHE A 78 -3.83 2.34 20.92
CA PHE A 78 -4.14 3.59 20.24
C PHE A 78 -5.23 4.38 20.98
N GLU A 79 -5.05 5.66 21.14
CA GLU A 79 -6.06 6.57 21.71
C GLU A 79 -7.33 6.64 20.87
N THR A 80 -7.18 6.48 19.55
CA THR A 80 -8.29 6.36 18.59
C THR A 80 -7.99 5.31 17.54
N THR A 81 -9.01 4.59 17.13
CA THR A 81 -8.95 3.62 16.02
C THR A 81 -9.72 4.10 14.80
N ASP A 82 -10.17 5.35 14.81
CA ASP A 82 -10.86 5.95 13.68
C ASP A 82 -9.88 6.44 12.62
N PHE A 83 -10.08 5.99 11.40
CA PHE A 83 -9.28 6.42 10.26
C PHE A 83 -9.89 7.67 9.60
N SER A 84 -9.05 8.67 9.30
CA SER A 84 -9.45 9.80 8.45
C SER A 84 -9.30 9.43 6.98
N PHE A 85 -10.39 9.55 6.22
CA PHE A 85 -10.37 9.32 4.77
C PHE A 85 -9.42 10.28 4.06
N GLU A 86 -9.42 11.56 4.44
CA GLU A 86 -8.59 12.60 3.85
C GLU A 86 -7.10 12.32 4.06
N VAL A 87 -6.72 11.92 5.26
CA VAL A 87 -5.32 11.59 5.60
C VAL A 87 -4.87 10.38 4.79
N LEU A 88 -5.66 9.31 4.74
CA LEU A 88 -5.35 8.11 3.97
C LEU A 88 -5.32 8.40 2.47
N SER A 89 -6.29 9.16 1.95
CA SER A 89 -6.37 9.59 0.56
C SER A 89 -5.12 10.37 0.13
N THR A 90 -4.66 11.31 0.97
CA THR A 90 -3.43 12.08 0.71
C THR A 90 -2.22 11.15 0.66
N ARG A 91 -2.07 10.24 1.61
CA ARG A 91 -0.96 9.27 1.64
C ARG A 91 -0.99 8.31 0.45
N PHE A 92 -2.16 7.83 0.05
CA PHE A 92 -2.28 6.96 -1.12
C PHE A 92 -1.90 7.69 -2.40
N ARG A 93 -2.28 8.95 -2.53
CA ARG A 93 -1.87 9.79 -3.67
C ARG A 93 -0.35 9.97 -3.73
N GLU A 94 0.29 10.31 -2.60
CA GLU A 94 1.76 10.42 -2.51
C GLU A 94 2.44 9.09 -2.90
N MET A 95 1.95 7.96 -2.36
CA MET A 95 2.48 6.64 -2.70
C MET A 95 2.31 6.28 -4.17
N ALA A 96 1.20 6.67 -4.78
CA ALA A 96 0.96 6.44 -6.21
C ALA A 96 1.90 7.27 -7.09
N PHE A 97 2.26 8.49 -6.69
CA PHE A 97 3.28 9.28 -7.38
C PHE A 97 4.67 8.66 -7.29
N LEU A 98 5.05 8.17 -6.10
CA LEU A 98 6.36 7.56 -5.87
C LEU A 98 6.51 6.17 -6.51
N ASN A 99 5.41 5.53 -6.89
CA ASN A 99 5.41 4.20 -7.50
C ASN A 99 4.72 4.25 -8.86
N ARG A 100 5.48 4.62 -9.88
CA ARG A 100 5.01 4.82 -11.26
C ARG A 100 4.13 3.66 -11.74
N GLY A 101 2.91 3.99 -12.18
CA GLY A 101 1.96 3.02 -12.70
C GLY A 101 1.19 2.21 -11.66
N LEU A 102 1.54 2.28 -10.37
CA LEU A 102 0.80 1.62 -9.30
C LEU A 102 -0.63 2.18 -9.22
N ILE A 103 -1.61 1.29 -9.12
CA ILE A 103 -3.00 1.64 -8.91
C ILE A 103 -3.32 1.47 -7.42
N LEU A 104 -3.79 2.54 -6.79
CA LEU A 104 -4.29 2.53 -5.42
C LEU A 104 -5.73 3.02 -5.40
N SER A 105 -6.60 2.27 -4.73
CA SER A 105 -7.99 2.64 -4.49
C SER A 105 -8.26 2.67 -2.99
N LEU A 106 -9.02 3.65 -2.54
CA LEU A 106 -9.49 3.78 -1.17
C LEU A 106 -11.00 3.98 -1.21
N THR A 107 -11.73 3.19 -0.44
CA THR A 107 -13.18 3.32 -0.27
C THR A 107 -13.53 3.31 1.20
N ASP A 108 -14.33 4.27 1.65
CA ASP A 108 -14.84 4.35 3.02
C ASP A 108 -16.22 3.71 3.09
N LEU A 109 -16.30 2.55 3.72
CA LEU A 109 -17.56 1.79 3.87
C LEU A 109 -18.28 2.08 5.20
N ARG A 110 -17.80 3.04 5.99
CA ARG A 110 -18.46 3.41 7.25
C ARG A 110 -19.81 4.08 6.99
N PRO A 111 -20.84 3.77 7.79
CA PRO A 111 -22.16 4.40 7.65
C PRO A 111 -22.06 5.94 7.73
N GLY A 112 -22.72 6.63 6.81
CA GLY A 112 -22.75 8.07 6.75
C GLY A 112 -21.57 8.74 6.05
N HIS A 113 -20.51 8.00 5.69
CA HIS A 113 -19.37 8.50 4.90
C HIS A 113 -19.66 8.32 3.40
N VAL A 114 -20.53 9.18 2.86
CA VAL A 114 -20.99 9.10 1.48
C VAL A 114 -20.74 10.40 0.73
N ASP A 115 -20.71 10.31 -0.59
CA ASP A 115 -20.63 11.44 -1.49
C ASP A 115 -22.01 12.13 -1.68
N GLU A 116 -22.07 13.14 -2.54
CA GLU A 116 -23.30 13.88 -2.86
C GLU A 116 -24.40 13.01 -3.49
N LYS A 117 -24.05 11.82 -4.01
CA LYS A 117 -24.96 10.85 -4.62
C LYS A 117 -25.43 9.78 -3.64
N GLY A 118 -24.91 9.78 -2.40
CA GLY A 118 -25.18 8.76 -1.39
C GLY A 118 -24.35 7.49 -1.54
N GLU A 119 -23.33 7.50 -2.43
CA GLU A 119 -22.40 6.38 -2.61
C GLU A 119 -21.21 6.50 -1.64
N PRO A 120 -20.58 5.37 -1.22
CA PRO A 120 -19.40 5.39 -0.37
C PRO A 120 -18.30 6.28 -0.93
N LEU A 121 -17.67 7.10 -0.07
CA LEU A 121 -16.53 7.91 -0.47
C LEU A 121 -15.44 7.02 -1.05
N SER A 122 -15.05 7.29 -2.31
CA SER A 122 -14.05 6.48 -3.00
C SER A 122 -13.13 7.33 -3.85
N VAL A 123 -11.83 6.98 -3.85
CA VAL A 123 -10.83 7.59 -4.72
C VAL A 123 -9.95 6.51 -5.34
N ARG A 124 -9.41 6.80 -6.53
CA ARG A 124 -8.48 5.93 -7.24
C ARG A 124 -7.33 6.76 -7.79
N TYR A 125 -6.12 6.36 -7.49
CA TYR A 125 -4.89 7.02 -7.93
C TYR A 125 -4.06 6.11 -8.82
N GLN A 126 -3.51 6.68 -9.89
CA GLN A 126 -2.53 6.06 -10.78
C GLN A 126 -1.81 7.18 -11.53
N PHE A 127 -0.49 7.24 -11.42
CA PHE A 127 0.33 8.24 -12.10
C PHE A 127 1.37 7.54 -12.97
N LEU A 128 1.28 7.75 -14.28
CA LEU A 128 2.18 7.12 -15.24
C LEU A 128 3.49 7.89 -15.40
N GLY A 129 3.52 9.16 -15.02
CA GLY A 129 4.71 10.00 -15.02
C GLY A 129 5.50 9.97 -13.69
N GLY A 130 5.01 9.26 -12.66
CA GLY A 130 5.74 9.07 -11.41
C GLY A 130 6.11 10.39 -10.71
N ILE A 131 7.38 10.56 -10.36
CA ILE A 131 7.90 11.76 -9.68
C ILE A 131 7.69 13.03 -10.51
N THR A 132 7.77 12.97 -11.83
CA THR A 132 7.51 14.13 -12.70
C THR A 132 6.08 14.64 -12.53
N ASP A 133 5.10 13.76 -12.43
CA ASP A 133 3.71 14.11 -12.16
C ASP A 133 3.54 14.69 -10.74
N PHE A 134 4.34 14.20 -9.79
CA PHE A 134 4.34 14.73 -8.42
C PHE A 134 4.85 16.17 -8.37
N VAL A 135 5.97 16.48 -9.05
CA VAL A 135 6.49 17.86 -9.14
C VAL A 135 5.48 18.80 -9.79
N LYS A 136 4.83 18.39 -10.90
CA LYS A 136 3.74 19.16 -11.51
C LYS A 136 2.58 19.41 -10.54
N HIS A 137 2.20 18.39 -9.77
CA HIS A 137 1.15 18.50 -8.77
C HIS A 137 1.52 19.51 -7.67
N LEU A 138 2.74 19.48 -7.14
CA LEU A 138 3.22 20.45 -6.15
C LEU A 138 3.27 21.88 -6.69
N ASN A 139 3.63 22.04 -7.95
CA ASN A 139 3.73 23.34 -8.61
C ASN A 139 2.37 23.90 -9.05
N SER A 140 1.32 23.07 -9.14
CA SER A 140 0.00 23.48 -9.64
C SER A 140 -0.63 24.66 -8.88
N THR A 141 -0.24 24.86 -7.62
CA THR A 141 -0.72 25.95 -6.74
C THR A 141 0.33 27.04 -6.50
N ARG A 142 1.55 26.88 -7.05
CA ARG A 142 2.67 27.80 -6.90
C ARG A 142 3.10 28.28 -8.29
N GLY A 143 3.41 29.56 -8.45
CA GLY A 143 3.90 30.07 -9.73
C GLY A 143 5.17 29.34 -10.16
N GLU A 144 5.13 28.72 -11.33
CA GLU A 144 6.29 28.00 -11.91
C GLU A 144 7.32 29.01 -12.42
N LEU A 145 8.60 28.78 -12.13
CA LEU A 145 9.72 29.58 -12.72
C LEU A 145 9.96 29.18 -14.17
N HIS A 146 9.67 27.95 -14.55
CA HIS A 146 9.79 27.45 -15.94
C HIS A 146 8.72 26.35 -16.17
N LYS A 147 8.26 26.25 -17.44
CA LYS A 147 7.12 25.39 -17.82
C LYS A 147 7.44 23.88 -17.87
N SER A 148 8.72 23.52 -17.94
CA SER A 148 9.13 22.11 -18.06
C SER A 148 9.73 21.60 -16.77
N VAL A 149 9.29 20.43 -16.29
CA VAL A 149 9.96 19.74 -15.20
C VAL A 149 11.25 19.12 -15.73
N ILE A 150 12.37 19.38 -15.05
CA ILE A 150 13.66 18.75 -15.36
C ILE A 150 13.63 17.37 -14.68
N ALA A 151 13.75 16.31 -15.48
CA ALA A 151 13.75 14.94 -14.97
C ALA A 151 14.99 14.21 -15.48
N LEU A 152 15.60 13.43 -14.60
CA LEU A 152 16.72 12.54 -14.89
C LEU A 152 16.38 11.14 -14.42
N GLU A 153 16.58 10.14 -15.28
CA GLU A 153 16.42 8.74 -14.95
C GLU A 153 17.72 8.01 -15.34
N ALA A 154 18.28 7.27 -14.41
CA ALA A 154 19.47 6.47 -14.64
C ALA A 154 19.36 5.11 -13.94
N GLU A 155 19.77 4.05 -14.63
CA GLU A 155 19.80 2.69 -14.11
C GLU A 155 21.20 2.07 -14.27
N ASP A 156 21.80 1.60 -13.21
CA ASP A 156 22.97 0.73 -13.24
C ASP A 156 22.55 -0.72 -12.93
N LYS A 157 22.44 -1.53 -13.99
CA LYS A 157 22.03 -2.94 -13.88
C LYS A 157 23.05 -3.81 -13.15
N LYS A 158 24.34 -3.44 -13.17
CA LYS A 158 25.41 -4.19 -12.47
C LYS A 158 25.39 -3.91 -10.99
N ALA A 159 25.17 -2.66 -10.60
CA ALA A 159 25.06 -2.24 -9.21
C ALA A 159 23.63 -2.44 -8.64
N ARG A 160 22.65 -2.79 -9.47
CA ARG A 160 21.21 -2.87 -9.11
C ARG A 160 20.70 -1.57 -8.49
N ILE A 161 21.15 -0.44 -9.01
CA ILE A 161 20.76 0.90 -8.55
C ILE A 161 19.92 1.56 -9.64
N SER A 162 18.78 2.11 -9.25
CA SER A 162 17.94 2.97 -10.06
C SER A 162 17.85 4.34 -9.40
N LEU A 163 18.03 5.41 -10.18
CA LEU A 163 17.92 6.78 -9.73
C LEU A 163 16.88 7.50 -10.60
N GLU A 164 15.90 8.09 -9.97
CA GLU A 164 14.92 8.97 -10.59
C GLU A 164 14.90 10.29 -9.82
N VAL A 165 15.07 11.41 -10.53
CA VAL A 165 15.10 12.78 -9.98
C VAL A 165 14.23 13.67 -10.84
N SER A 166 13.41 14.50 -10.20
CA SER A 166 12.59 15.55 -10.84
C SER A 166 12.50 16.79 -9.98
#